data_c0402862b9e902784fc34ece14b15a31
#
_entry.id   c0402862b9e902784fc34ece14b15a31
#
_cell.length_a   1.000
_cell.length_b   1.000
_cell.length_c   1.000
_cell.angle_alpha   90.00
_cell.angle_beta   90.00
_cell.angle_gamma   90.00
#
_symmetry.space_group_name_H-M   'P 1'
#
loop_
_entity.id
_entity.type
_entity.pdbx_description
1 polymer ?
#
loop_
_entity_poly.entity_id
_entity_poly.type
_entity_poly.pdbx_seq_one_letter_code
_entity_poly.pdbx_strand_id
1 'polypeptide(L)'
;MDEKLQTVLNKVVLLCSQNPEFDSILRKRLGINATRTIPIAENNDKINRIEKYLGLDYSVDAQNSVIDYSYIKDEKVKNQLISDNREMMRFRYGTRYHEIDFDEFCRFAHLQAEMLLNYYYVTTCNSDLDLIKDRIRENNENPKGLDEANTIFAISFRVKMWSFNNEYKTSQQFRAIFNNLVRVRNEISHRSPNKGQQIAFVSDKFDTWYSFKPYDAIIEGLKSLSAMVANTTKEKY
;
A
#
# COMPACT_ATOMS: atom_id res chain seq x y z
N MET A 1 5.59 -28.22 4.19
CA MET A 1 4.80 -27.42 3.24
C MET A 1 3.70 -26.80 4.06
N ASP A 2 3.47 -25.51 3.96
CA ASP A 2 2.43 -24.80 4.72
C ASP A 2 1.05 -25.38 4.37
N GLU A 3 0.21 -25.65 5.36
CA GLU A 3 -1.13 -26.24 5.22
C GLU A 3 -2.03 -25.37 4.30
N LYS A 4 -1.83 -24.06 4.33
CA LYS A 4 -2.51 -23.13 3.43
C LYS A 4 -2.08 -23.31 1.97
N LEU A 5 -0.78 -23.51 1.73
CA LEU A 5 -0.24 -23.76 0.39
C LEU A 5 -0.78 -25.08 -0.17
N GLN A 6 -0.83 -26.13 0.66
CA GLN A 6 -1.40 -27.40 0.28
C GLN A 6 -2.88 -27.27 -0.10
N THR A 7 -3.64 -26.49 0.66
CA THR A 7 -5.06 -26.22 0.37
C THR A 7 -5.24 -25.50 -0.97
N VAL A 8 -4.40 -24.54 -1.28
CA VAL A 8 -4.44 -23.82 -2.57
C VAL A 8 -4.05 -24.72 -3.72
N LEU A 9 -2.99 -25.50 -3.58
CA LEU A 9 -2.58 -26.47 -4.61
C LEU A 9 -3.69 -27.49 -4.89
N ASN A 10 -4.35 -28.00 -3.86
CA ASN A 10 -5.47 -28.93 -4.02
C ASN A 10 -6.64 -28.27 -4.78
N LYS A 11 -6.95 -27.00 -4.52
CA LYS A 11 -7.97 -26.26 -5.27
C LYS A 11 -7.59 -26.06 -6.73
N VAL A 12 -6.33 -25.72 -7.02
CA VAL A 12 -5.85 -25.56 -8.40
C VAL A 12 -5.91 -26.89 -9.15
N VAL A 13 -5.47 -27.99 -8.53
CA VAL A 13 -5.55 -29.33 -9.10
C VAL A 13 -7.00 -29.71 -9.40
N LEU A 14 -7.92 -29.42 -8.47
CA LEU A 14 -9.34 -29.68 -8.64
C LEU A 14 -9.92 -28.86 -9.81
N LEU A 15 -9.58 -27.58 -9.92
CA LEU A 15 -10.02 -26.72 -11.02
C LEU A 15 -9.48 -27.22 -12.37
N CYS A 16 -8.22 -27.62 -12.44
CA CYS A 16 -7.64 -28.20 -13.65
C CYS A 16 -8.33 -29.51 -14.07
N SER A 17 -8.70 -30.35 -13.09
CA SER A 17 -9.39 -31.62 -13.37
C SER A 17 -10.84 -31.42 -13.84
N GLN A 18 -11.49 -30.34 -13.39
CA GLN A 18 -12.90 -30.05 -13.73
C GLN A 18 -13.06 -29.16 -14.96
N ASN A 19 -12.00 -28.42 -15.35
CA ASN A 19 -12.05 -27.47 -16.45
C ASN A 19 -10.81 -27.62 -17.37
N PRO A 20 -10.93 -28.41 -18.46
CA PRO A 20 -9.81 -28.63 -19.39
C PRO A 20 -9.29 -27.35 -20.05
N GLU A 21 -10.13 -26.34 -20.24
CA GLU A 21 -9.73 -25.06 -20.79
C GLU A 21 -8.85 -24.30 -19.81
N PHE A 22 -9.21 -24.28 -18.52
CA PHE A 22 -8.40 -23.71 -17.45
C PHE A 22 -7.04 -24.42 -17.35
N ASP A 23 -7.01 -25.75 -17.39
CA ASP A 23 -5.78 -26.55 -17.40
C ASP A 23 -4.90 -26.20 -18.58
N SER A 24 -5.46 -26.08 -19.77
CA SER A 24 -4.73 -25.71 -20.99
C SER A 24 -4.13 -24.31 -20.90
N ILE A 25 -4.89 -23.32 -20.43
CA ILE A 25 -4.43 -21.95 -20.25
C ILE A 25 -3.32 -21.89 -19.20
N LEU A 26 -3.52 -22.58 -18.07
CA LEU A 26 -2.55 -22.62 -16.98
C LEU A 26 -1.24 -23.27 -17.45
N ARG A 27 -1.30 -24.41 -18.13
CA ARG A 27 -0.11 -25.08 -18.70
C ARG A 27 0.62 -24.19 -19.70
N LYS A 28 -0.12 -23.55 -20.60
CA LYS A 28 0.45 -22.61 -21.58
C LYS A 28 1.16 -21.43 -20.90
N ARG A 29 0.55 -20.87 -19.88
CA ARG A 29 1.11 -19.73 -19.10
C ARG A 29 2.35 -20.12 -18.30
N LEU A 30 2.36 -21.34 -17.77
CA LEU A 30 3.48 -21.88 -16.97
C LEU A 30 4.58 -22.52 -17.83
N GLY A 31 4.37 -22.62 -19.15
CA GLY A 31 5.31 -23.28 -20.06
C GLY A 31 5.44 -24.80 -19.79
N ILE A 32 4.39 -25.45 -19.25
CA ILE A 32 4.38 -26.87 -18.95
C ILE A 32 4.01 -27.65 -20.22
N ASN A 33 4.99 -28.23 -20.91
CA ASN A 33 4.74 -29.18 -21.99
C ASN A 33 4.56 -30.58 -21.43
N ALA A 34 3.57 -31.32 -21.94
CA ALA A 34 3.02 -32.57 -21.36
C ALA A 34 3.99 -33.78 -21.27
N THR A 35 5.27 -33.64 -21.65
CA THR A 35 6.19 -34.78 -21.84
C THR A 35 7.53 -34.70 -21.11
N ARG A 36 7.72 -33.74 -20.18
CA ARG A 36 9.00 -33.61 -19.47
C ARG A 36 8.89 -33.90 -17.98
N THR A 37 9.62 -34.88 -17.49
CA THR A 37 9.97 -35.01 -16.06
C THR A 37 10.80 -33.76 -15.68
N ILE A 38 10.24 -32.89 -14.89
CA ILE A 38 10.82 -31.58 -14.58
C ILE A 38 11.73 -31.73 -13.36
N PRO A 39 12.99 -31.29 -13.40
CA PRO A 39 13.87 -31.25 -12.22
C PRO A 39 13.25 -30.42 -11.07
N ILE A 40 13.55 -30.80 -9.82
CA ILE A 40 13.00 -30.14 -8.60
C ILE A 40 13.24 -28.62 -8.61
N ALA A 41 14.38 -28.16 -9.11
CA ALA A 41 14.70 -26.72 -9.24
C ALA A 41 13.72 -26.00 -10.20
N GLU A 42 13.38 -26.63 -11.34
CA GLU A 42 12.45 -26.08 -12.32
C GLU A 42 11.00 -26.08 -11.82
N ASN A 43 10.66 -26.99 -10.89
CA ASN A 43 9.38 -26.98 -10.19
C ASN A 43 9.26 -25.81 -9.21
N ASN A 44 10.34 -25.47 -8.48
CA ASN A 44 10.32 -24.31 -7.60
C ASN A 44 10.10 -23.01 -8.36
N ASP A 45 10.73 -22.83 -9.53
CA ASP A 45 10.49 -21.67 -10.37
C ASP A 45 9.04 -21.58 -10.88
N LYS A 46 8.41 -22.72 -11.15
CA LYS A 46 7.02 -22.77 -11.56
C LYS A 46 6.06 -22.53 -10.41
N ILE A 47 6.34 -23.07 -9.24
CA ILE A 47 5.60 -22.78 -8.01
C ILE A 47 5.69 -21.29 -7.71
N ASN A 48 6.88 -20.70 -7.75
CA ASN A 48 7.09 -19.26 -7.57
C ASN A 48 6.29 -18.43 -8.58
N ARG A 49 6.21 -18.87 -9.85
CA ARG A 49 5.38 -18.20 -10.86
C ARG A 49 3.89 -18.33 -10.58
N ILE A 50 3.42 -19.48 -10.08
CA ILE A 50 2.02 -19.67 -9.67
C ILE A 50 1.70 -18.81 -8.46
N GLU A 51 2.56 -18.80 -7.46
CA GLU A 51 2.40 -17.96 -6.27
C GLU A 51 2.33 -16.48 -6.64
N LYS A 52 3.23 -16.03 -7.52
CA LYS A 52 3.23 -14.68 -8.08
C LYS A 52 1.96 -14.39 -8.87
N TYR A 53 1.51 -15.34 -9.70
CA TYR A 53 0.28 -15.21 -10.49
C TYR A 53 -0.97 -15.12 -9.60
N LEU A 54 -1.01 -15.89 -8.52
CA LEU A 54 -2.14 -15.90 -7.58
C LEU A 54 -2.05 -14.77 -6.54
N GLY A 55 -0.99 -13.95 -6.57
CA GLY A 55 -0.73 -12.93 -5.56
C GLY A 55 -0.45 -13.54 -4.18
N LEU A 56 -0.02 -14.81 -4.15
CA LEU A 56 0.39 -15.53 -2.95
C LEU A 56 1.90 -15.44 -2.76
N ASP A 57 2.62 -15.04 -3.81
CA ASP A 57 4.07 -14.93 -3.78
C ASP A 57 4.45 -13.63 -3.08
N TYR A 58 4.94 -13.81 -1.88
CA TYR A 58 5.86 -12.88 -1.25
C TYR A 58 7.27 -13.30 -1.68
N SER A 59 7.61 -13.07 -2.97
CA SER A 59 8.97 -13.24 -3.46
C SER A 59 9.96 -12.50 -2.54
N VAL A 60 11.24 -12.83 -2.63
CA VAL A 60 12.29 -12.16 -1.85
C VAL A 60 12.17 -10.63 -1.99
N ASP A 61 11.74 -10.12 -3.15
CA ASP A 61 11.48 -8.71 -3.38
C ASP A 61 10.20 -8.23 -2.66
N ALA A 62 9.17 -9.05 -2.57
CA ALA A 62 7.99 -8.76 -1.77
C ALA A 62 8.29 -8.83 -0.27
N GLN A 63 9.16 -9.74 0.19
CA GLN A 63 9.63 -9.78 1.57
C GLN A 63 10.46 -8.54 1.92
N ASN A 64 11.31 -8.06 1.01
CA ASN A 64 12.05 -6.80 1.18
C ASN A 64 11.16 -5.56 1.17
N SER A 65 9.96 -5.65 0.60
CA SER A 65 8.98 -4.58 0.57
C SER A 65 7.91 -4.68 1.67
N VAL A 66 7.96 -5.68 2.55
CA VAL A 66 7.06 -5.76 3.72
C VAL A 66 7.35 -4.59 4.67
N ILE A 67 6.29 -3.84 4.97
CA ILE A 67 6.34 -2.76 5.96
C ILE A 67 6.13 -3.39 7.33
N ASP A 68 7.01 -3.08 8.28
CA ASP A 68 6.90 -3.59 9.65
C ASP A 68 5.81 -2.83 10.42
N TYR A 69 4.80 -3.56 10.87
CA TYR A 69 3.72 -3.08 11.74
C TYR A 69 3.68 -3.81 13.09
N SER A 70 4.74 -4.54 13.44
CA SER A 70 4.80 -5.36 14.67
C SER A 70 4.67 -4.52 15.94
N TYR A 71 5.07 -3.25 15.89
CA TYR A 71 5.01 -2.31 17.01
C TYR A 71 3.60 -1.79 17.33
N ILE A 72 2.64 -1.96 16.42
CA ILE A 72 1.26 -1.50 16.60
C ILE A 72 0.54 -2.45 17.57
N LYS A 73 0.10 -1.91 18.70
CA LYS A 73 -0.55 -2.66 19.76
C LYS A 73 -2.04 -2.91 19.53
N ASP A 74 -2.71 -1.99 18.82
CA ASP A 74 -4.10 -2.18 18.42
C ASP A 74 -4.17 -3.21 17.29
N GLU A 75 -4.65 -4.41 17.61
CA GLU A 75 -4.74 -5.51 16.66
C GLU A 75 -5.67 -5.21 15.47
N LYS A 76 -6.68 -4.38 15.64
CA LYS A 76 -7.58 -3.98 14.53
C LYS A 76 -6.84 -3.10 13.54
N VAL A 77 -6.13 -2.08 14.05
CA VAL A 77 -5.30 -1.18 13.24
C VAL A 77 -4.19 -1.97 12.53
N LYS A 78 -3.50 -2.83 13.26
CA LYS A 78 -2.42 -3.68 12.73
C LYS A 78 -2.90 -4.60 11.61
N ASN A 79 -4.01 -5.32 11.84
CA ASN A 79 -4.57 -6.24 10.86
C ASN A 79 -5.07 -5.50 9.62
N GLN A 80 -5.64 -4.29 9.76
CA GLN A 80 -6.03 -3.47 8.63
C GLN A 80 -4.83 -3.03 7.81
N LEU A 81 -3.76 -2.54 8.44
CA LEU A 81 -2.52 -2.16 7.76
C LEU A 81 -1.87 -3.32 7.00
N ILE A 82 -1.84 -4.51 7.62
CA ILE A 82 -1.35 -5.73 6.95
C ILE A 82 -2.22 -6.07 5.75
N SER A 83 -3.54 -5.95 5.88
CA SER A 83 -4.49 -6.20 4.78
C SER A 83 -4.28 -5.21 3.63
N ASP A 84 -4.20 -3.91 3.94
CA ASP A 84 -4.00 -2.85 2.93
C ASP A 84 -2.64 -2.99 2.24
N ASN A 85 -1.58 -3.35 2.99
CA ASN A 85 -0.27 -3.63 2.41
C ASN A 85 -0.31 -4.83 1.46
N ARG A 86 -1.03 -5.89 1.84
CA ARG A 86 -1.21 -7.07 0.98
C ARG A 86 -1.95 -6.73 -0.31
N GLU A 87 -3.02 -5.96 -0.24
CA GLU A 87 -3.75 -5.52 -1.44
C GLU A 87 -2.88 -4.60 -2.30
N MET A 88 -2.15 -3.65 -1.69
CA MET A 88 -1.21 -2.78 -2.40
C MET A 88 -0.18 -3.61 -3.21
N MET A 89 0.40 -4.64 -2.59
CA MET A 89 1.39 -5.50 -3.25
C MET A 89 0.80 -6.33 -4.39
N ARG A 90 -0.49 -6.71 -4.32
CA ARG A 90 -1.18 -7.39 -5.42
C ARG A 90 -1.25 -6.55 -6.68
N PHE A 91 -1.38 -5.23 -6.56
CA PHE A 91 -1.37 -4.33 -7.71
C PHE A 91 0.01 -4.13 -8.30
N ARG A 92 1.07 -4.35 -7.56
CA ARG A 92 2.44 -4.27 -8.07
C ARG A 92 2.92 -5.58 -8.69
N TYR A 93 2.72 -6.70 -8.00
CA TYR A 93 3.31 -8.00 -8.32
C TYR A 93 2.31 -9.05 -8.81
N GLY A 94 1.01 -8.77 -8.67
CA GLY A 94 -0.06 -9.70 -9.04
C GLY A 94 -0.47 -9.65 -10.50
N THR A 95 -1.47 -10.45 -10.85
CA THR A 95 -2.02 -10.57 -12.20
C THR A 95 -2.90 -9.41 -12.63
N ARG A 96 -3.23 -8.51 -11.74
CA ARG A 96 -4.02 -7.32 -12.02
C ARG A 96 -3.21 -6.21 -12.67
N TYR A 97 -2.23 -6.57 -13.50
CA TYR A 97 -1.34 -5.65 -14.20
C TYR A 97 -2.08 -5.00 -15.39
N HIS A 98 -3.01 -4.10 -15.08
CA HIS A 98 -3.70 -3.26 -16.06
C HIS A 98 -3.41 -1.79 -15.74
N GLU A 99 -3.75 -0.88 -16.65
CA GLU A 99 -3.49 0.58 -16.51
C GLU A 99 -4.07 1.21 -15.21
N ILE A 100 -5.09 0.58 -14.62
CA ILE A 100 -5.75 1.01 -13.37
C ILE A 100 -4.92 0.65 -12.13
N ASP A 101 -3.96 -0.26 -12.23
CA ASP A 101 -3.29 -0.89 -11.08
C ASP A 101 -2.44 0.11 -10.28
N PHE A 102 -1.83 1.09 -10.92
CA PHE A 102 -1.06 2.10 -10.22
C PHE A 102 -1.92 3.01 -9.35
N ASP A 103 -3.12 3.35 -9.80
CA ASP A 103 -4.08 4.16 -9.05
C ASP A 103 -4.52 3.42 -7.78
N GLU A 104 -4.87 2.15 -7.90
CA GLU A 104 -5.25 1.32 -6.76
C GLU A 104 -4.08 1.08 -5.80
N PHE A 105 -2.87 0.87 -6.33
CA PHE A 105 -1.66 0.82 -5.53
C PHE A 105 -1.50 2.10 -4.69
N CYS A 106 -1.61 3.27 -5.32
CA CYS A 106 -1.53 4.56 -4.64
C CYS A 106 -2.67 4.77 -3.62
N ARG A 107 -3.86 4.28 -3.92
CA ARG A 107 -4.99 4.33 -2.98
C ARG A 107 -4.70 3.56 -1.70
N PHE A 108 -4.22 2.32 -1.80
CA PHE A 108 -3.84 1.52 -0.63
C PHE A 108 -2.63 2.09 0.10
N ALA A 109 -1.67 2.67 -0.62
CA ALA A 109 -0.55 3.38 -0.01
C ALA A 109 -1.03 4.59 0.82
N HIS A 110 -1.98 5.37 0.30
CA HIS A 110 -2.57 6.50 1.01
C HIS A 110 -3.33 6.05 2.27
N LEU A 111 -4.15 4.99 2.19
CA LEU A 111 -4.87 4.44 3.34
C LEU A 111 -3.93 4.02 4.47
N GLN A 112 -2.83 3.35 4.14
CA GLN A 112 -1.81 2.97 5.12
C GLN A 112 -1.16 4.20 5.76
N ALA A 113 -0.78 5.19 4.96
CA ALA A 113 -0.18 6.43 5.46
C ALA A 113 -1.14 7.18 6.40
N GLU A 114 -2.42 7.28 6.04
CA GLU A 114 -3.45 7.91 6.86
C GLU A 114 -3.65 7.17 8.19
N MET A 115 -3.71 5.85 8.15
CA MET A 115 -3.87 5.02 9.35
C MET A 115 -2.65 5.12 10.27
N LEU A 116 -1.43 5.14 9.72
CA LEU A 116 -0.20 5.34 10.50
C LEU A 116 -0.18 6.70 11.20
N LEU A 117 -0.58 7.78 10.52
CA LEU A 117 -0.68 9.09 11.14
C LEU A 117 -1.78 9.13 12.22
N ASN A 118 -2.94 8.54 11.97
CA ASN A 118 -3.98 8.45 12.97
C ASN A 118 -3.47 7.71 14.21
N TYR A 119 -2.83 6.56 14.04
CA TYR A 119 -2.24 5.79 15.13
C TYR A 119 -1.17 6.60 15.89
N TYR A 120 -0.31 7.32 15.16
CA TYR A 120 0.71 8.19 15.75
C TYR A 120 0.09 9.23 16.70
N TYR A 121 -0.86 10.05 16.20
CA TYR A 121 -1.48 11.09 17.01
C TYR A 121 -2.29 10.53 18.17
N VAL A 122 -3.09 9.50 17.95
CA VAL A 122 -3.86 8.83 19.00
C VAL A 122 -2.96 8.32 20.11
N THR A 123 -1.86 7.64 19.76
CA THR A 123 -0.95 7.06 20.74
C THR A 123 -0.14 8.15 21.46
N THR A 124 0.38 9.13 20.71
CA THR A 124 1.24 10.16 21.32
C THR A 124 0.49 11.19 22.14
N CYS A 125 -0.80 11.40 21.88
CA CYS A 125 -1.67 12.32 22.61
C CYS A 125 -2.71 11.61 23.49
N ASN A 126 -2.52 10.32 23.81
CA ASN A 126 -3.39 9.53 24.69
C ASN A 126 -4.87 9.55 24.28
N SER A 127 -5.16 9.58 22.99
CA SER A 127 -6.51 9.68 22.40
C SER A 127 -7.24 11.00 22.73
N ASP A 128 -6.56 11.98 23.27
CA ASP A 128 -7.11 13.29 23.59
C ASP A 128 -7.10 14.19 22.33
N LEU A 129 -8.30 14.58 21.88
CA LEU A 129 -8.44 15.36 20.64
C LEU A 129 -7.87 16.76 20.76
N ASP A 130 -7.99 17.38 21.92
CA ASP A 130 -7.49 18.74 22.16
C ASP A 130 -5.95 18.73 22.14
N LEU A 131 -5.33 17.76 22.79
CA LEU A 131 -3.87 17.56 22.71
C LEU A 131 -3.40 17.26 21.27
N ILE A 132 -4.19 16.52 20.49
CA ILE A 132 -3.89 16.30 19.08
C ILE A 132 -3.94 17.60 18.29
N LYS A 133 -4.98 18.41 18.50
CA LYS A 133 -5.12 19.71 17.83
C LYS A 133 -4.00 20.66 18.21
N ASP A 134 -3.61 20.73 19.46
CA ASP A 134 -2.54 21.60 19.95
C ASP A 134 -1.19 21.18 19.33
N ARG A 135 -0.87 19.88 19.33
CA ARG A 135 0.35 19.38 18.68
C ARG A 135 0.39 19.70 17.19
N ILE A 136 -0.76 19.63 16.51
CA ILE A 136 -0.86 20.01 15.10
C ILE A 136 -0.62 21.50 14.91
N ARG A 137 -1.16 22.37 15.78
CA ARG A 137 -0.95 23.83 15.73
C ARG A 137 0.50 24.23 15.98
N GLU A 138 1.18 23.57 16.92
CA GLU A 138 2.61 23.81 17.18
C GLU A 138 3.50 23.62 15.94
N ASN A 139 3.10 22.72 15.05
CA ASN A 139 3.86 22.33 13.86
C ASN A 139 3.23 22.79 12.54
N ASN A 140 2.11 23.53 12.59
CA ASN A 140 1.41 24.00 11.41
C ASN A 140 0.73 25.36 11.69
N GLU A 141 1.26 26.43 11.13
CA GLU A 141 0.79 27.79 11.40
C GLU A 141 -0.67 28.07 10.96
N ASN A 142 -1.20 27.33 9.99
CA ASN A 142 -2.55 27.55 9.49
C ASN A 142 -3.26 26.23 9.11
N PRO A 143 -3.63 25.40 10.10
CA PRO A 143 -4.24 24.09 9.88
C PRO A 143 -5.73 24.22 9.55
N LYS A 144 -6.06 24.37 8.25
CA LYS A 144 -7.45 24.53 7.78
C LYS A 144 -8.35 23.39 8.23
N GLY A 145 -9.53 23.71 8.78
CA GLY A 145 -10.54 22.75 9.21
C GLY A 145 -10.19 21.98 10.48
N LEU A 146 -9.16 22.42 11.22
CA LEU A 146 -8.75 21.76 12.46
C LEU A 146 -9.74 22.00 13.61
N ASP A 147 -10.23 23.23 13.72
CA ASP A 147 -11.10 23.63 14.83
C ASP A 147 -12.49 22.96 14.75
N GLU A 148 -12.99 22.77 13.54
CA GLU A 148 -14.27 22.12 13.27
C GLU A 148 -14.21 20.59 13.42
N ALA A 149 -13.01 20.02 13.48
CA ALA A 149 -12.86 18.57 13.61
C ALA A 149 -13.31 18.10 15.00
N ASN A 150 -14.23 17.16 15.03
CA ASN A 150 -14.76 16.51 16.25
C ASN A 150 -14.15 15.12 16.51
N THR A 151 -13.35 14.62 15.59
CA THR A 151 -12.57 13.38 15.70
C THR A 151 -11.25 13.52 14.94
N ILE A 152 -10.27 12.65 15.24
CA ILE A 152 -9.02 12.57 14.46
C ILE A 152 -9.26 12.27 12.98
N PHE A 153 -10.31 11.52 12.67
CA PHE A 153 -10.66 11.14 11.29
C PHE A 153 -11.22 12.33 10.49
N ALA A 154 -11.79 13.34 11.17
CA ALA A 154 -12.24 14.56 10.54
C ALA A 154 -11.08 15.53 10.19
N ILE A 155 -9.93 15.36 10.84
CA ILE A 155 -8.73 16.13 10.49
C ILE A 155 -8.17 15.61 9.18
N SER A 156 -8.00 16.49 8.18
CA SER A 156 -7.54 16.06 6.86
C SER A 156 -6.14 15.45 6.91
N PHE A 157 -5.89 14.43 6.07
CA PHE A 157 -4.58 13.81 5.93
C PHE A 157 -3.47 14.85 5.68
N ARG A 158 -3.74 15.85 4.81
CA ARG A 158 -2.76 16.90 4.49
C ARG A 158 -2.35 17.70 5.72
N VAL A 159 -3.28 18.05 6.60
CA VAL A 159 -3.00 18.80 7.84
C VAL A 159 -2.14 17.96 8.78
N LYS A 160 -2.52 16.69 9.01
CA LYS A 160 -1.75 15.73 9.82
C LYS A 160 -0.34 15.51 9.28
N MET A 161 -0.22 15.26 7.98
CA MET A 161 1.07 14.99 7.33
C MET A 161 1.96 16.24 7.32
N TRP A 162 1.40 17.44 7.12
CA TRP A 162 2.19 18.68 7.18
C TRP A 162 2.77 18.91 8.56
N SER A 163 1.96 18.78 9.61
CA SER A 163 2.43 18.89 10.99
C SER A 163 3.51 17.85 11.31
N PHE A 164 3.28 16.60 10.96
CA PHE A 164 4.26 15.52 11.11
C PHE A 164 5.58 15.82 10.38
N ASN A 165 5.51 16.30 9.13
CA ASN A 165 6.68 16.65 8.36
C ASN A 165 7.52 17.77 8.98
N ASN A 166 6.89 18.75 9.60
CA ASN A 166 7.57 19.85 10.26
C ASN A 166 8.17 19.42 11.60
N GLU A 167 7.46 18.61 12.36
CA GLU A 167 7.94 18.05 13.62
C GLU A 167 9.20 17.20 13.42
N TYR A 168 9.19 16.31 12.43
CA TYR A 168 10.32 15.41 12.14
C TYR A 168 11.33 15.96 11.14
N LYS A 169 11.12 17.19 10.64
CA LYS A 169 11.99 17.83 9.64
C LYS A 169 12.29 16.91 8.45
N THR A 170 11.24 16.25 7.96
CA THR A 170 11.39 15.25 6.90
C THR A 170 11.96 15.82 5.62
N SER A 171 12.63 14.97 4.81
CA SER A 171 13.21 15.37 3.54
C SER A 171 12.18 15.85 2.52
N GLN A 172 12.60 16.66 1.55
CA GLN A 172 11.74 17.10 0.46
C GLN A 172 11.20 15.91 -0.36
N GLN A 173 12.02 14.89 -0.57
CA GLN A 173 11.62 13.67 -1.29
C GLN A 173 10.49 12.93 -0.55
N PHE A 174 10.60 12.76 0.75
CA PHE A 174 9.56 12.14 1.58
C PHE A 174 8.24 12.93 1.47
N ARG A 175 8.30 14.27 1.61
CA ARG A 175 7.12 15.15 1.47
C ARG A 175 6.47 15.04 0.09
N ALA A 176 7.28 14.97 -0.96
CA ALA A 176 6.80 14.84 -2.34
C ALA A 176 6.01 13.55 -2.58
N ILE A 177 6.45 12.41 -2.01
CA ILE A 177 5.75 11.13 -2.11
C ILE A 177 4.31 11.26 -1.59
N PHE A 178 4.13 11.73 -0.37
CA PHE A 178 2.80 11.80 0.25
C PHE A 178 1.92 12.89 -0.35
N ASN A 179 2.49 14.01 -0.81
CA ASN A 179 1.76 15.02 -1.57
C ASN A 179 1.20 14.45 -2.88
N ASN A 180 1.98 13.65 -3.59
CA ASN A 180 1.54 13.01 -4.82
C ASN A 180 0.50 11.92 -4.56
N LEU A 181 0.61 11.13 -3.49
CA LEU A 181 -0.42 10.17 -3.09
C LEU A 181 -1.78 10.85 -2.86
N VAL A 182 -1.80 12.00 -2.17
CA VAL A 182 -3.02 12.80 -1.99
C VAL A 182 -3.61 13.23 -3.34
N ARG A 183 -2.75 13.66 -4.29
CA ARG A 183 -3.20 14.08 -5.62
C ARG A 183 -3.84 12.92 -6.38
N VAL A 184 -3.17 11.77 -6.46
CA VAL A 184 -3.72 10.57 -7.10
C VAL A 184 -5.06 10.18 -6.49
N ARG A 185 -5.13 10.10 -5.15
CA ARG A 185 -6.37 9.77 -4.43
C ARG A 185 -7.50 10.72 -4.79
N ASN A 186 -7.23 12.02 -4.85
CA ASN A 186 -8.25 13.01 -5.19
C ASN A 186 -8.73 12.87 -6.64
N GLU A 187 -7.83 12.59 -7.59
CA GLU A 187 -8.20 12.36 -8.99
C GLU A 187 -9.05 11.11 -9.17
N ILE A 188 -8.71 10.01 -8.47
CA ILE A 188 -9.52 8.79 -8.49
C ILE A 188 -10.92 9.05 -7.91
N SER A 189 -11.02 9.81 -6.82
CA SER A 189 -12.29 10.11 -6.15
C SER A 189 -13.18 11.03 -6.98
N HIS A 190 -12.61 11.86 -7.83
CA HIS A 190 -13.31 12.77 -8.72
C HIS A 190 -13.45 12.21 -10.14
N ARG A 191 -13.74 10.93 -10.31
CA ARG A 191 -14.07 10.33 -11.61
C ARG A 191 -15.29 11.01 -12.23
N SER A 192 -15.08 12.25 -12.69
CA SER A 192 -16.07 12.95 -13.51
C SER A 192 -16.08 12.34 -14.92
N PRO A 193 -17.25 12.09 -15.53
CA PRO A 193 -17.35 11.64 -16.91
C PRO A 193 -16.70 12.59 -17.93
N ASN A 194 -16.32 13.78 -17.53
CA ASN A 194 -15.66 14.82 -18.35
C ASN A 194 -14.13 14.81 -18.21
N LYS A 195 -13.51 13.65 -18.17
CA LYS A 195 -12.03 13.50 -18.14
C LYS A 195 -11.27 14.30 -19.21
N GLY A 196 -11.89 14.64 -20.33
CA GLY A 196 -11.25 15.38 -21.41
C GLY A 196 -10.98 16.87 -21.15
N GLN A 197 -11.64 17.50 -20.17
CA GLN A 197 -11.45 18.92 -19.88
C GLN A 197 -10.59 19.22 -18.63
N GLN A 198 -10.43 18.28 -17.71
CA GLN A 198 -9.62 18.43 -16.49
C GLN A 198 -8.14 18.08 -16.69
N ILE A 199 -7.78 17.38 -17.75
CA ILE A 199 -6.38 17.01 -18.08
C ILE A 199 -5.52 18.25 -18.36
N ALA A 200 -6.11 19.38 -18.73
CA ALA A 200 -5.38 20.61 -19.04
C ALA A 200 -4.73 21.31 -17.83
N PHE A 201 -4.99 20.88 -16.59
CA PHE A 201 -4.41 21.43 -15.37
C PHE A 201 -3.43 20.51 -14.65
N VAL A 202 -3.15 19.34 -15.19
CA VAL A 202 -2.12 18.45 -14.65
C VAL A 202 -0.77 19.02 -15.06
N SER A 203 -0.01 19.53 -14.10
CA SER A 203 1.33 20.06 -14.40
C SER A 203 2.23 18.95 -14.93
N ASP A 204 3.14 19.26 -15.86
CA ASP A 204 4.14 18.36 -16.49
C ASP A 204 4.87 17.43 -15.49
N LYS A 205 4.95 17.84 -14.22
CA LYS A 205 5.54 17.04 -13.13
C LYS A 205 4.67 15.87 -12.65
N PHE A 206 3.37 15.91 -12.91
CA PHE A 206 2.44 14.84 -12.52
C PHE A 206 2.38 13.74 -13.57
N ASP A 207 2.43 14.10 -14.84
CA ASP A 207 2.55 13.15 -15.95
C ASP A 207 3.80 12.28 -15.80
N THR A 208 4.89 12.86 -15.26
CA THR A 208 6.12 12.12 -14.96
C THR A 208 5.87 11.02 -13.92
N TRP A 209 5.06 11.28 -12.90
CA TRP A 209 4.78 10.31 -11.83
C TRP A 209 3.99 9.10 -12.34
N TYR A 210 2.99 9.34 -13.21
CA TYR A 210 2.25 8.26 -13.87
C TYR A 210 3.10 7.50 -14.90
N SER A 211 3.97 8.19 -15.60
CA SER A 211 4.84 7.57 -16.61
C SER A 211 5.89 6.65 -15.99
N PHE A 212 6.49 7.03 -14.86
CA PHE A 212 7.53 6.25 -14.19
C PHE A 212 6.99 5.25 -13.16
N LYS A 213 5.73 5.40 -12.70
CA LYS A 213 5.09 4.53 -11.69
C LYS A 213 6.05 4.21 -10.55
N PRO A 214 6.38 5.16 -9.66
CA PRO A 214 7.47 5.04 -8.68
C PRO A 214 7.09 4.15 -7.49
N TYR A 215 6.75 2.91 -7.74
CA TYR A 215 6.33 1.94 -6.74
C TYR A 215 7.32 1.83 -5.57
N ASP A 216 8.62 1.69 -5.88
CA ASP A 216 9.65 1.50 -4.87
C ASP A 216 9.80 2.72 -3.97
N ALA A 217 9.76 3.93 -4.55
CA ALA A 217 9.82 5.16 -3.77
C ALA A 217 8.63 5.28 -2.80
N ILE A 218 7.42 4.87 -3.23
CA ILE A 218 6.23 4.87 -2.38
C ILE A 218 6.38 3.86 -1.24
N ILE A 219 6.86 2.65 -1.52
CA ILE A 219 7.10 1.61 -0.51
C ILE A 219 8.13 2.10 0.50
N GLU A 220 9.26 2.66 0.05
CA GLU A 220 10.28 3.20 0.94
C GLU A 220 9.78 4.39 1.76
N GLY A 221 8.92 5.23 1.19
CA GLY A 221 8.23 6.30 1.92
C GLY A 221 7.36 5.75 3.06
N LEU A 222 6.58 4.71 2.80
CA LEU A 222 5.75 4.06 3.81
C LEU A 222 6.59 3.35 4.88
N LYS A 223 7.68 2.67 4.51
CA LYS A 223 8.63 2.08 5.48
C LYS A 223 9.22 3.15 6.38
N SER A 224 9.64 4.26 5.80
CA SER A 224 10.20 5.38 6.55
C SER A 224 9.18 5.99 7.50
N LEU A 225 7.93 6.19 7.07
CA LEU A 225 6.84 6.65 7.91
C LEU A 225 6.58 5.68 9.07
N SER A 226 6.47 4.37 8.76
CA SER A 226 6.25 3.33 9.77
C SER A 226 7.39 3.32 10.81
N ALA A 227 8.63 3.41 10.38
CA ALA A 227 9.79 3.46 11.28
C ALA A 227 9.78 4.69 12.20
N MET A 228 9.44 5.89 11.68
CA MET A 228 9.32 7.09 12.49
C MET A 228 8.20 6.97 13.52
N VAL A 229 7.05 6.45 13.13
CA VAL A 229 5.93 6.18 14.06
C VAL A 229 6.33 5.16 15.12
N ALA A 230 7.02 4.07 14.74
CA ALA A 230 7.51 3.05 15.66
C ALA A 230 8.45 3.61 16.72
N ASN A 231 9.42 4.43 16.31
CA ASN A 231 10.41 5.00 17.22
C ASN A 231 9.75 5.90 18.27
N THR A 232 8.79 6.71 17.85
CA THR A 232 8.12 7.64 18.78
C THR A 232 7.13 6.95 19.72
N THR A 233 6.46 5.90 19.24
CA THR A 233 5.46 5.19 20.06
C THR A 233 6.08 4.18 21.03
N LYS A 234 7.30 3.69 20.77
CA LYS A 234 8.04 2.80 21.67
C LYS A 234 8.54 3.52 22.94
N GLU A 235 8.87 4.80 22.86
CA GLU A 235 9.42 5.57 23.98
C GLU A 235 8.36 5.92 25.07
N LYS A 236 7.07 5.76 24.77
CA LYS A 236 5.98 6.10 25.69
C LYS A 236 5.48 4.95 26.57
N TYR A 237 6.08 3.77 26.45
CA TYR A 237 5.72 2.56 27.20
C TYR A 237 6.98 1.86 27.76
#